data_d4b166d309a26386e10093872c7ccc7b
#
_entry.id   d4b166d309a26386e10093872c7ccc7b
#
_cell.length_a   1.000
_cell.length_b   1.000
_cell.length_c   1.000
_cell.angle_alpha   90.00
_cell.angle_beta   90.00
_cell.angle_gamma   90.00
#
_symmetry.space_group_name_H-M   'P 1'
#
loop_
_entity.id
_entity.type
_entity.pdbx_description
1 polymer ?
#
loop_
_entity_poly.entity_id
_entity_poly.type
_entity_poly.pdbx_seq_one_letter_code
_entity_poly.pdbx_strand_id
1 'polypeptide(L)'
;LTPVTKLYKVDAPLVAAAAKPGQFVIVRVREGGERIPLTIADYDRDNGSLTIVVQEVGTTTRMLGQLEVGDEILDLVGPLGMAIDLPKKGHVVGIGGGFGAAALLCLMRELSAGGNHTTVIIGAREKSLLILIDELEEVCDNVEICTDDGSAGFKGFVTERLAQLIGGSGPGKPDSVVAIGPMPMMRAVSETTRETQIPTLVSLDPLMVDGTGMCGGCRVTVNGEVKFACVDGPLFDAHQVDFEEAVRRNKMYVKQEQASKKRTECRSLAAGQN
;
A
#
# COMPACT_ATOMS: atom_id res chain seq x y z
N LEU A 1 15.64 -1.80 3.08
CA LEU A 1 15.07 -0.47 2.81
C LEU A 1 15.28 0.49 3.99
N THR A 2 14.75 0.15 5.17
CA THR A 2 15.02 0.87 6.44
C THR A 2 15.28 -0.16 7.54
N PRO A 3 15.74 0.23 8.76
CA PRO A 3 15.95 -0.74 9.85
C PRO A 3 14.73 -1.61 10.19
N VAL A 4 13.51 -1.11 9.89
CA VAL A 4 12.24 -1.79 10.18
C VAL A 4 11.43 -2.12 8.94
N THR A 5 11.98 -1.92 7.73
CA THR A 5 11.30 -2.20 6.46
C THR A 5 12.19 -3.07 5.58
N LYS A 6 11.69 -4.23 5.21
CA LYS A 6 12.40 -5.22 4.39
C LYS A 6 11.67 -5.47 3.09
N LEU A 7 12.44 -5.77 2.05
CA LEU A 7 11.94 -6.23 0.76
C LEU A 7 12.28 -7.72 0.62
N TYR A 8 11.29 -8.51 0.23
CA TYR A 8 11.45 -9.93 -0.06
C TYR A 8 11.11 -10.20 -1.51
N LYS A 9 11.98 -10.93 -2.19
CA LYS A 9 11.64 -11.65 -3.41
C LYS A 9 11.24 -13.07 -3.03
N VAL A 10 10.00 -13.44 -3.32
CA VAL A 10 9.43 -14.73 -2.97
C VAL A 10 9.24 -15.55 -4.23
N ASP A 11 9.76 -16.77 -4.25
CA ASP A 11 9.49 -17.73 -5.33
C ASP A 11 8.03 -18.19 -5.23
N ALA A 12 7.21 -17.77 -6.19
CA ALA A 12 5.78 -18.03 -6.23
C ALA A 12 5.26 -17.99 -7.69
N PRO A 13 5.70 -18.92 -8.56
CA PRO A 13 5.51 -18.83 -10.01
C PRO A 13 4.04 -18.79 -10.42
N LEU A 14 3.15 -19.54 -9.76
CA LEU A 14 1.72 -19.53 -10.06
C LEU A 14 1.06 -18.19 -9.75
N VAL A 15 1.47 -17.55 -8.65
CA VAL A 15 0.94 -16.25 -8.25
C VAL A 15 1.53 -15.15 -9.12
N ALA A 16 2.84 -15.19 -9.39
CA ALA A 16 3.51 -14.22 -10.25
C ALA A 16 2.93 -14.20 -11.68
N ALA A 17 2.64 -15.38 -12.24
CA ALA A 17 2.03 -15.50 -13.57
C ALA A 17 0.65 -14.83 -13.68
N ALA A 18 -0.14 -14.85 -12.59
CA ALA A 18 -1.50 -14.31 -12.54
C ALA A 18 -1.59 -12.89 -11.97
N ALA A 19 -0.53 -12.39 -11.32
CA ALA A 19 -0.50 -11.11 -10.63
C ALA A 19 -0.77 -9.92 -11.57
N LYS A 20 -1.51 -8.94 -11.04
CA LYS A 20 -1.82 -7.66 -11.69
C LYS A 20 -1.63 -6.51 -10.69
N PRO A 21 -1.41 -5.27 -11.16
CA PRO A 21 -1.27 -4.10 -10.29
C PRO A 21 -2.46 -3.90 -9.36
N GLY A 22 -2.19 -3.47 -8.14
CA GLY A 22 -3.20 -3.21 -7.12
C GLY A 22 -3.68 -4.44 -6.36
N GLN A 23 -3.23 -5.63 -6.73
CA GLN A 23 -3.55 -6.87 -6.01
C GLN A 23 -2.61 -7.12 -4.82
N PHE A 24 -3.00 -8.07 -3.97
CA PHE A 24 -2.27 -8.44 -2.77
C PHE A 24 -2.24 -9.96 -2.59
N VAL A 25 -1.48 -10.42 -1.62
CA VAL A 25 -1.44 -11.81 -1.16
C VAL A 25 -1.77 -11.88 0.32
N ILE A 26 -2.33 -13.00 0.77
CA ILE A 26 -2.40 -13.36 2.19
C ILE A 26 -1.21 -14.25 2.52
N VAL A 27 -0.46 -13.87 3.53
CA VAL A 27 0.72 -14.61 4.00
C VAL A 27 0.47 -15.16 5.40
N ARG A 28 0.87 -16.41 5.63
CA ARG A 28 1.00 -17.04 6.95
C ARG A 28 2.39 -17.64 7.07
N VAL A 29 3.16 -17.17 8.05
CA VAL A 29 4.59 -17.52 8.17
C VAL A 29 4.81 -18.92 8.72
N ARG A 30 3.97 -19.36 9.68
CA ARG A 30 4.10 -20.64 10.39
C ARG A 30 2.76 -21.18 10.86
N GLU A 31 2.73 -22.45 11.28
CA GLU A 31 1.57 -23.07 11.92
C GLU A 31 1.09 -22.25 13.14
N GLY A 32 -0.24 -22.08 13.25
CA GLY A 32 -0.86 -21.24 14.28
C GLY A 32 -0.56 -19.75 14.17
N GLY A 33 0.13 -19.31 13.11
CA GLY A 33 0.39 -17.90 12.82
C GLY A 33 -0.84 -17.18 12.28
N GLU A 34 -0.83 -15.86 12.42
CA GLU A 34 -1.85 -14.98 11.85
C GLU A 34 -1.70 -14.94 10.32
N ARG A 35 -2.82 -14.74 9.64
CA ARG A 35 -2.89 -14.46 8.20
C ARG A 35 -2.91 -12.96 8.00
N ILE A 36 -1.98 -12.43 7.23
CA ILE A 36 -1.87 -10.99 6.98
C ILE A 36 -1.91 -10.67 5.49
N PRO A 37 -2.60 -9.60 5.07
CA PRO A 37 -2.55 -9.12 3.70
C PRO A 37 -1.24 -8.34 3.47
N LEU A 38 -0.59 -8.61 2.35
CA LEU A 38 0.57 -7.87 1.89
C LEU A 38 0.38 -7.51 0.42
N THR A 39 0.53 -6.24 0.08
CA THR A 39 0.42 -5.78 -1.30
C THR A 39 1.55 -6.38 -2.15
N ILE A 40 1.23 -6.79 -3.36
CA ILE A 40 2.22 -7.15 -4.37
C ILE A 40 2.88 -5.85 -4.84
N ALA A 41 4.11 -5.61 -4.35
CA ALA A 41 4.89 -4.42 -4.71
C ALA A 41 5.46 -4.55 -6.13
N ASP A 42 5.75 -5.77 -6.56
CA ASP A 42 6.19 -6.09 -7.90
C ASP A 42 6.04 -7.59 -8.21
N TYR A 43 6.14 -7.96 -9.49
CA TYR A 43 6.17 -9.35 -9.93
C TYR A 43 7.02 -9.51 -11.19
N ASP A 44 7.67 -10.66 -11.27
CA ASP A 44 8.45 -11.10 -12.42
C ASP A 44 7.89 -12.44 -12.91
N ARG A 45 7.20 -12.40 -14.05
CA ARG A 45 6.55 -13.58 -14.62
C ARG A 45 7.57 -14.56 -15.21
N ASP A 46 8.68 -14.06 -15.72
CA ASP A 46 9.70 -14.88 -16.38
C ASP A 46 10.49 -15.67 -15.34
N ASN A 47 10.81 -15.06 -14.21
CA ASN A 47 11.50 -15.70 -13.10
C ASN A 47 10.57 -16.30 -12.04
N GLY A 48 9.23 -16.14 -12.19
CA GLY A 48 8.25 -16.72 -11.27
C GLY A 48 8.27 -16.12 -9.87
N SER A 49 8.69 -14.88 -9.69
CA SER A 49 8.87 -14.28 -8.37
C SER A 49 7.91 -13.10 -8.10
N LEU A 50 7.56 -12.95 -6.82
CA LEU A 50 6.84 -11.80 -6.29
C LEU A 50 7.77 -10.96 -5.42
N THR A 51 7.61 -9.65 -5.50
CA THR A 51 8.21 -8.74 -4.53
C THR A 51 7.15 -8.28 -3.54
N ILE A 52 7.41 -8.49 -2.26
CA ILE A 52 6.61 -7.93 -1.15
C ILE A 52 7.51 -7.06 -0.29
N VAL A 53 6.96 -5.95 0.20
CA VAL A 53 7.65 -5.07 1.14
C VAL A 53 6.92 -5.16 2.47
N VAL A 54 7.68 -5.31 3.55
CA VAL A 54 7.14 -5.59 4.88
C VAL A 54 7.71 -4.62 5.89
N GLN A 55 6.84 -3.91 6.61
CA GLN A 55 7.23 -3.10 7.76
C GLN A 55 7.00 -3.88 9.05
N GLU A 56 8.03 -3.99 9.89
CA GLU A 56 8.01 -4.76 11.14
C GLU A 56 7.22 -4.07 12.27
N VAL A 57 5.91 -3.95 12.09
CA VAL A 57 5.02 -3.24 13.03
C VAL A 57 4.23 -4.14 13.97
N GLY A 58 4.02 -5.41 13.60
CA GLY A 58 3.22 -6.39 14.34
C GLY A 58 3.99 -7.68 14.62
N THR A 59 3.32 -8.64 15.27
CA THR A 59 3.92 -9.95 15.59
C THR A 59 4.33 -10.71 14.33
N THR A 60 3.42 -10.83 13.37
CA THR A 60 3.65 -11.61 12.14
C THR A 60 4.67 -10.93 11.23
N THR A 61 4.65 -9.60 11.10
CA THR A 61 5.62 -8.87 10.28
C THR A 61 7.02 -8.90 10.88
N ARG A 62 7.15 -8.95 12.22
CA ARG A 62 8.44 -9.18 12.88
C ARG A 62 8.95 -10.61 12.68
N MET A 63 8.06 -11.61 12.64
CA MET A 63 8.46 -12.99 12.30
C MET A 63 8.93 -13.09 10.84
N LEU A 64 8.22 -12.44 9.91
CA LEU A 64 8.71 -12.30 8.54
C LEU A 64 10.09 -11.65 8.51
N GLY A 65 10.28 -10.58 9.31
CA GLY A 65 11.55 -9.88 9.43
C GLY A 65 12.73 -10.73 9.89
N GLN A 66 12.51 -11.92 10.44
CA GLN A 66 13.54 -12.86 10.87
C GLN A 66 13.90 -13.89 9.80
N LEU A 67 13.14 -13.99 8.72
CA LEU A 67 13.44 -14.92 7.63
C LEU A 67 14.68 -14.47 6.84
N GLU A 68 15.50 -15.44 6.51
CA GLU A 68 16.69 -15.29 5.69
C GLU A 68 16.48 -15.87 4.28
N VAL A 69 17.44 -15.63 3.40
CA VAL A 69 17.39 -16.19 2.04
C VAL A 69 17.46 -17.72 2.10
N GLY A 70 16.46 -18.37 1.51
CA GLY A 70 16.32 -19.83 1.52
C GLY A 70 15.30 -20.34 2.54
N ASP A 71 14.80 -19.49 3.42
CA ASP A 71 13.69 -19.84 4.31
C ASP A 71 12.36 -19.89 3.56
N GLU A 72 11.40 -20.62 4.13
CA GLU A 72 10.07 -20.82 3.54
C GLU A 72 8.98 -20.06 4.30
N ILE A 73 8.03 -19.54 3.55
CA ILE A 73 6.75 -19.02 4.05
C ILE A 73 5.73 -20.15 3.96
N LEU A 74 5.05 -20.48 5.08
CA LEU A 74 4.14 -21.63 5.13
C LEU A 74 3.00 -21.55 4.12
N ASP A 75 2.30 -20.41 4.05
CA ASP A 75 1.27 -20.16 3.05
C ASP A 75 1.43 -18.79 2.41
N LEU A 76 1.25 -18.76 1.10
CA LEU A 76 1.09 -17.57 0.30
C LEU A 76 -0.08 -17.79 -0.64
N VAL A 77 -1.18 -17.07 -0.41
CA VAL A 77 -2.44 -17.21 -1.15
C VAL A 77 -2.69 -15.95 -1.96
N GLY A 78 -2.86 -16.10 -3.24
CA GLY A 78 -3.10 -14.98 -4.17
C GLY A 78 -2.93 -15.36 -5.64
N PRO A 79 -2.96 -14.36 -6.55
CA PRO A 79 -3.25 -12.96 -6.25
C PRO A 79 -4.71 -12.77 -5.84
N LEU A 80 -4.95 -11.87 -4.89
CA LEU A 80 -6.27 -11.53 -4.34
C LEU A 80 -6.60 -10.06 -4.64
N GLY A 81 -7.86 -9.72 -4.51
CA GLY A 81 -8.37 -8.41 -4.84
C GLY A 81 -8.66 -8.25 -6.34
N MET A 82 -9.45 -7.22 -6.64
CA MET A 82 -9.82 -6.88 -8.01
C MET A 82 -8.66 -6.10 -8.66
N ALA A 83 -8.25 -6.55 -9.84
CA ALA A 83 -7.36 -5.75 -10.68
C ALA A 83 -8.12 -4.53 -11.21
N ILE A 84 -7.46 -3.39 -11.25
CA ILE A 84 -8.07 -2.16 -11.78
C ILE A 84 -7.86 -2.07 -13.29
N ASP A 85 -8.85 -1.48 -13.96
CA ASP A 85 -8.68 -1.03 -15.35
C ASP A 85 -7.87 0.27 -15.31
N LEU A 86 -6.63 0.18 -15.74
CA LEU A 86 -5.72 1.33 -15.80
C LEU A 86 -6.12 2.27 -16.93
N PRO A 87 -6.06 3.61 -16.72
CA PRO A 87 -6.25 4.57 -17.80
C PRO A 87 -5.20 4.34 -18.89
N LYS A 88 -5.62 4.41 -20.14
CA LYS A 88 -4.74 4.07 -21.28
C LYS A 88 -3.89 5.24 -21.77
N LYS A 89 -4.30 6.46 -21.49
CA LYS A 89 -3.56 7.70 -21.82
C LYS A 89 -4.05 8.83 -20.93
N GLY A 90 -3.12 9.63 -20.41
CA GLY A 90 -3.40 10.77 -19.59
C GLY A 90 -2.27 11.05 -18.60
N HIS A 91 -2.44 12.09 -17.79
CA HIS A 91 -1.55 12.40 -16.69
C HIS A 91 -2.07 11.74 -15.43
N VAL A 92 -1.38 10.74 -14.94
CA VAL A 92 -1.72 10.02 -13.70
C VAL A 92 -0.78 10.41 -12.58
N VAL A 93 -1.37 10.81 -11.44
CA VAL A 93 -0.59 11.16 -10.25
C VAL A 93 -0.77 10.10 -9.17
N GLY A 94 0.34 9.44 -8.79
CA GLY A 94 0.41 8.53 -7.66
C GLY A 94 0.77 9.28 -6.38
N ILE A 95 0.00 9.09 -5.30
CA ILE A 95 0.27 9.68 -3.99
C ILE A 95 0.61 8.55 -3.01
N GLY A 96 1.86 8.52 -2.55
CA GLY A 96 2.34 7.52 -1.59
C GLY A 96 2.60 8.12 -0.22
N GLY A 97 1.98 7.57 0.83
CA GLY A 97 2.28 7.94 2.22
C GLY A 97 3.11 6.86 2.90
N GLY A 98 4.35 7.15 3.26
CA GLY A 98 5.23 6.21 3.94
C GLY A 98 5.33 4.88 3.19
N PHE A 99 4.80 3.81 3.77
CA PHE A 99 4.80 2.45 3.21
C PHE A 99 3.99 2.32 1.89
N GLY A 100 3.08 3.26 1.59
CA GLY A 100 2.28 3.27 0.35
C GLY A 100 3.12 3.37 -0.93
N ALA A 101 4.37 3.85 -0.86
CA ALA A 101 5.31 3.87 -1.98
C ALA A 101 5.52 2.47 -2.60
N ALA A 102 5.57 1.42 -1.76
CA ALA A 102 5.74 0.05 -2.22
C ALA A 102 4.56 -0.44 -3.07
N ALA A 103 3.34 -0.08 -2.67
CA ALA A 103 2.13 -0.45 -3.42
C ALA A 103 1.98 0.33 -4.73
N LEU A 104 2.54 1.54 -4.80
CA LEU A 104 2.53 2.36 -6.01
C LEU A 104 3.50 1.85 -7.08
N LEU A 105 4.63 1.25 -6.71
CA LEU A 105 5.70 0.92 -7.66
C LEU A 105 5.20 0.09 -8.85
N CYS A 106 4.56 -1.05 -8.59
CA CYS A 106 4.00 -1.91 -9.62
C CYS A 106 2.93 -1.18 -10.46
N LEU A 107 2.05 -0.43 -9.80
CA LEU A 107 0.97 0.30 -10.44
C LEU A 107 1.51 1.38 -11.39
N MET A 108 2.46 2.18 -10.94
CA MET A 108 3.05 3.25 -11.72
C MET A 108 3.88 2.73 -12.89
N ARG A 109 4.56 1.59 -12.73
CA ARG A 109 5.27 0.91 -13.83
C ARG A 109 4.31 0.53 -14.95
N GLU A 110 3.20 -0.11 -14.63
CA GLU A 110 2.22 -0.52 -15.64
C GLU A 110 1.53 0.68 -16.30
N LEU A 111 1.27 1.75 -15.55
CA LEU A 111 0.72 3.00 -16.08
C LEU A 111 1.69 3.67 -17.07
N SER A 112 2.96 3.76 -16.72
CA SER A 112 4.01 4.30 -17.57
C SER A 112 4.20 3.46 -18.83
N ALA A 113 4.29 2.14 -18.70
CA ALA A 113 4.35 1.20 -19.82
C ALA A 113 3.11 1.28 -20.74
N GLY A 114 1.95 1.62 -20.17
CA GLY A 114 0.70 1.89 -20.92
C GLY A 114 0.69 3.21 -21.68
N GLY A 115 1.73 4.03 -21.59
CA GLY A 115 1.89 5.30 -22.29
C GLY A 115 1.23 6.49 -21.58
N ASN A 116 0.99 6.40 -20.29
CA ASN A 116 0.57 7.55 -19.48
C ASN A 116 1.77 8.42 -19.12
N HIS A 117 1.53 9.72 -18.95
CA HIS A 117 2.47 10.59 -18.25
C HIS A 117 2.28 10.37 -16.74
N THR A 118 3.35 10.02 -16.04
CA THR A 118 3.29 9.59 -14.66
C THR A 118 4.04 10.54 -13.73
N THR A 119 3.37 11.01 -12.69
CA THR A 119 3.97 11.75 -11.59
C THR A 119 3.70 11.02 -10.29
N VAL A 120 4.70 10.89 -9.43
CA VAL A 120 4.52 10.33 -8.08
C VAL A 120 4.89 11.39 -7.04
N ILE A 121 4.05 11.55 -6.02
CA ILE A 121 4.33 12.38 -4.84
C ILE A 121 4.44 11.46 -3.64
N ILE A 122 5.64 11.32 -3.08
CA ILE A 122 5.90 10.45 -1.91
C ILE A 122 6.07 11.31 -0.67
N GLY A 123 5.28 11.00 0.36
CA GLY A 123 5.30 11.67 1.65
C GLY A 123 5.84 10.80 2.77
N ALA A 124 6.68 11.38 3.62
CA ALA A 124 7.13 10.79 4.88
C ALA A 124 7.30 11.86 5.96
N ARG A 125 7.41 11.46 7.23
CA ARG A 125 7.70 12.41 8.31
C ARG A 125 9.11 13.02 8.16
N GLU A 126 10.07 12.20 7.76
CA GLU A 126 11.48 12.57 7.58
C GLU A 126 12.14 11.75 6.46
N LYS A 127 13.29 12.21 5.97
CA LYS A 127 14.04 11.57 4.88
C LYS A 127 14.36 10.09 5.13
N SER A 128 14.68 9.70 6.37
CA SER A 128 15.08 8.32 6.72
C SER A 128 13.95 7.29 6.54
N LEU A 129 12.70 7.74 6.42
CA LEU A 129 11.52 6.90 6.22
C LEU A 129 11.09 6.77 4.75
N LEU A 130 11.77 7.46 3.85
CA LEU A 130 11.53 7.33 2.41
C LEU A 130 12.05 5.97 1.92
N ILE A 131 11.27 5.30 1.10
CA ILE A 131 11.61 3.99 0.53
C ILE A 131 11.32 3.97 -0.97
N LEU A 132 12.09 3.18 -1.73
CA LEU A 132 11.87 2.89 -3.15
C LEU A 132 11.84 4.14 -4.04
N ILE A 133 12.58 5.19 -3.67
CA ILE A 133 12.62 6.44 -4.45
C ILE A 133 13.33 6.20 -5.77
N ASP A 134 14.49 5.53 -5.74
CA ASP A 134 15.29 5.24 -6.93
C ASP A 134 14.50 4.37 -7.91
N GLU A 135 13.78 3.34 -7.41
CA GLU A 135 12.92 2.48 -8.22
C GLU A 135 11.73 3.22 -8.83
N LEU A 136 11.18 4.21 -8.11
CA LEU A 136 10.11 5.05 -8.65
C LEU A 136 10.64 6.03 -9.70
N GLU A 137 11.85 6.57 -9.53
CA GLU A 137 12.53 7.43 -10.51
C GLU A 137 12.83 6.68 -11.81
N GLU A 138 13.09 5.36 -11.75
CA GLU A 138 13.30 4.53 -12.93
C GLU A 138 12.02 4.30 -13.77
N VAL A 139 10.85 4.35 -13.14
CA VAL A 139 9.58 3.98 -13.80
C VAL A 139 8.62 5.15 -14.05
N CYS A 140 8.80 6.29 -13.37
CA CYS A 140 7.93 7.45 -13.48
C CYS A 140 8.62 8.61 -14.20
N ASP A 141 7.85 9.43 -14.92
CA ASP A 141 8.38 10.64 -15.56
C ASP A 141 8.79 11.70 -14.55
N ASN A 142 8.09 11.78 -13.40
CA ASN A 142 8.40 12.72 -12.33
C ASN A 142 8.20 12.06 -10.96
N VAL A 143 9.17 12.28 -10.06
CA VAL A 143 9.08 11.90 -8.65
C VAL A 143 9.25 13.13 -7.78
N GLU A 144 8.29 13.39 -6.92
CA GLU A 144 8.29 14.50 -5.98
C GLU A 144 8.29 13.97 -4.56
N ILE A 145 9.13 14.54 -3.72
CA ILE A 145 9.29 14.13 -2.33
C ILE A 145 8.72 15.22 -1.43
N CYS A 146 7.94 14.82 -0.43
CA CYS A 146 7.45 15.67 0.65
C CYS A 146 7.90 15.11 2.00
N THR A 147 8.43 15.96 2.89
CA THR A 147 8.70 15.57 4.27
C THR A 147 8.11 16.59 5.24
N ASP A 148 7.49 16.09 6.32
CA ASP A 148 6.83 16.95 7.32
C ASP A 148 7.85 17.90 7.98
N ASP A 149 9.08 17.41 8.25
CA ASP A 149 10.16 18.16 8.86
C ASP A 149 10.98 19.01 7.88
N GLY A 150 10.86 18.77 6.56
CA GLY A 150 11.63 19.45 5.51
C GLY A 150 13.04 18.87 5.31
N SER A 151 13.32 17.67 5.80
CA SER A 151 14.63 17.01 5.64
C SER A 151 14.92 16.54 4.21
N ALA A 152 13.89 16.44 3.36
CA ALA A 152 14.03 16.18 1.92
C ALA A 152 12.83 16.76 1.14
N GLY A 153 13.09 17.25 -0.07
CA GLY A 153 12.07 17.73 -1.00
C GLY A 153 11.23 18.90 -0.46
N PHE A 154 9.93 18.86 -0.75
CA PHE A 154 8.98 19.85 -0.28
C PHE A 154 8.71 19.68 1.22
N LYS A 155 8.81 20.77 1.99
CA LYS A 155 8.42 20.76 3.41
C LYS A 155 6.91 20.93 3.53
N GLY A 156 6.20 19.89 3.88
CA GLY A 156 4.74 19.90 4.02
C GLY A 156 4.12 18.56 3.61
N PHE A 157 2.81 18.55 3.48
CA PHE A 157 2.05 17.35 3.17
C PHE A 157 1.91 17.13 1.66
N VAL A 158 1.77 15.87 1.26
CA VAL A 158 1.52 15.47 -0.14
C VAL A 158 0.27 16.14 -0.72
N THR A 159 -0.73 16.45 0.11
CA THR A 159 -1.96 17.15 -0.31
C THR A 159 -1.73 18.60 -0.69
N GLU A 160 -0.81 19.29 -0.02
CA GLU A 160 -0.42 20.65 -0.38
C GLU A 160 0.27 20.66 -1.74
N ARG A 161 1.16 19.68 -1.96
CA ARG A 161 1.84 19.54 -3.25
C ARG A 161 0.87 19.16 -4.37
N LEU A 162 -0.06 18.24 -4.10
CA LEU A 162 -1.14 17.88 -5.03
C LEU A 162 -2.00 19.11 -5.38
N ALA A 163 -2.37 19.92 -4.39
CA ALA A 163 -3.17 21.13 -4.62
C ALA A 163 -2.42 22.15 -5.51
N GLN A 164 -1.11 22.31 -5.32
CA GLN A 164 -0.26 23.15 -6.19
C GLN A 164 -0.23 22.61 -7.63
N LEU A 165 -0.14 21.29 -7.80
CA LEU A 165 -0.16 20.65 -9.12
C LEU A 165 -1.50 20.86 -9.82
N ILE A 166 -2.59 20.73 -9.10
CA ILE A 166 -3.97 20.94 -9.63
C ILE A 166 -4.21 22.40 -10.01
N GLY A 167 -3.75 23.34 -9.20
CA GLY A 167 -3.98 24.78 -9.39
C GLY A 167 -2.93 25.51 -10.22
N GLY A 168 -1.81 24.86 -10.51
CA GLY A 168 -0.67 25.48 -11.15
C GLY A 168 -0.69 25.47 -12.68
N SER A 169 0.20 26.29 -13.26
CA SER A 169 0.48 26.32 -14.71
C SER A 169 1.55 25.28 -15.11
N GLY A 170 1.80 24.26 -14.27
CA GLY A 170 2.82 23.22 -14.45
C GLY A 170 2.47 22.17 -15.53
N PRO A 171 3.05 20.97 -15.50
CA PRO A 171 2.94 19.95 -16.57
C PRO A 171 1.52 19.40 -16.81
N GLY A 172 0.52 20.10 -16.39
CA GLY A 172 -0.89 19.82 -16.64
C GLY A 172 -1.61 19.31 -15.37
N LYS A 173 -2.90 19.64 -15.30
CA LYS A 173 -3.81 19.09 -14.30
C LYS A 173 -3.86 17.57 -14.44
N PRO A 174 -3.82 16.80 -13.34
CA PRO A 174 -3.98 15.35 -13.41
C PRO A 174 -5.31 14.95 -14.06
N ASP A 175 -5.29 13.95 -14.93
CA ASP A 175 -6.50 13.29 -15.43
C ASP A 175 -7.04 12.30 -14.41
N SER A 176 -6.16 11.73 -13.58
CA SER A 176 -6.54 10.85 -12.47
C SER A 176 -5.50 10.82 -11.36
N VAL A 177 -5.93 10.47 -10.17
CA VAL A 177 -5.09 10.33 -8.98
C VAL A 177 -5.27 8.95 -8.35
N VAL A 178 -4.18 8.34 -7.89
CA VAL A 178 -4.22 7.12 -7.08
C VAL A 178 -3.47 7.39 -5.77
N ALA A 179 -4.13 7.23 -4.63
CA ALA A 179 -3.52 7.47 -3.34
C ALA A 179 -3.48 6.19 -2.49
N ILE A 180 -2.28 5.87 -1.98
CA ILE A 180 -2.02 4.69 -1.15
C ILE A 180 -1.20 5.11 0.07
N GLY A 181 -1.75 4.88 1.26
CA GLY A 181 -1.08 5.25 2.51
C GLY A 181 -2.05 5.35 3.68
N PRO A 182 -1.69 6.08 4.74
CA PRO A 182 -2.54 6.22 5.91
C PRO A 182 -3.93 6.75 5.57
N MET A 183 -4.95 6.20 6.22
CA MET A 183 -6.36 6.58 6.00
C MET A 183 -6.62 8.10 6.06
N PRO A 184 -6.04 8.87 7.02
CA PRO A 184 -6.19 10.33 7.04
C PRO A 184 -5.62 11.01 5.78
N MET A 185 -4.50 10.51 5.25
CA MET A 185 -3.91 11.04 4.01
C MET A 185 -4.81 10.77 2.82
N MET A 186 -5.31 9.55 2.67
CA MET A 186 -6.22 9.19 1.56
C MET A 186 -7.52 9.99 1.60
N ARG A 187 -8.07 10.23 2.79
CA ARG A 187 -9.22 11.14 2.99
C ARG A 187 -8.90 12.55 2.52
N ALA A 188 -7.77 13.11 2.95
CA ALA A 188 -7.36 14.47 2.58
C ALA A 188 -7.12 14.60 1.06
N VAL A 189 -6.53 13.58 0.41
CA VAL A 189 -6.41 13.52 -1.07
C VAL A 189 -7.78 13.52 -1.73
N SER A 190 -8.72 12.71 -1.23
CA SER A 190 -10.10 12.68 -1.72
C SER A 190 -10.78 14.06 -1.64
N GLU A 191 -10.60 14.75 -0.52
CA GLU A 191 -11.13 16.11 -0.32
C GLU A 191 -10.48 17.12 -1.29
N THR A 192 -9.15 17.04 -1.49
CA THR A 192 -8.40 17.92 -2.40
C THR A 192 -8.85 17.77 -3.86
N THR A 193 -9.18 16.56 -4.31
CA THR A 193 -9.57 16.29 -5.70
C THR A 193 -11.07 16.44 -5.95
N ARG A 194 -11.89 16.47 -4.90
CA ARG A 194 -13.36 16.48 -5.01
C ARG A 194 -13.91 17.71 -5.73
N GLU A 195 -13.42 18.91 -5.40
CA GLU A 195 -13.91 20.16 -6.03
C GLU A 195 -13.63 20.20 -7.53
N THR A 196 -12.50 19.63 -7.94
CA THR A 196 -12.09 19.61 -9.35
C THR A 196 -12.61 18.37 -10.09
N GLN A 197 -13.33 17.49 -9.41
CA GLN A 197 -13.88 16.22 -9.92
C GLN A 197 -12.84 15.35 -10.64
N ILE A 198 -11.58 15.39 -10.19
CA ILE A 198 -10.54 14.52 -10.73
C ILE A 198 -10.81 13.10 -10.24
N PRO A 199 -10.97 12.10 -11.12
CA PRO A 199 -11.12 10.71 -10.74
C PRO A 199 -9.99 10.29 -9.80
N THR A 200 -10.35 9.81 -8.61
CA THR A 200 -9.37 9.50 -7.56
C THR A 200 -9.65 8.12 -6.98
N LEU A 201 -8.65 7.25 -7.02
CA LEU A 201 -8.69 5.94 -6.39
C LEU A 201 -7.89 5.95 -5.08
N VAL A 202 -8.40 5.22 -4.09
CA VAL A 202 -7.69 4.97 -2.83
C VAL A 202 -7.62 3.47 -2.55
N SER A 203 -6.47 3.01 -2.05
CA SER A 203 -6.29 1.62 -1.66
C SER A 203 -6.60 1.46 -0.17
N LEU A 204 -7.76 0.89 0.15
CA LEU A 204 -8.17 0.67 1.53
C LEU A 204 -7.54 -0.60 2.10
N ASP A 205 -7.07 -0.50 3.33
CA ASP A 205 -6.38 -1.55 4.09
C ASP A 205 -7.13 -1.98 5.37
N PRO A 206 -8.44 -2.33 5.29
CA PRO A 206 -9.13 -2.84 6.47
C PRO A 206 -8.58 -4.21 6.89
N LEU A 207 -8.91 -4.62 8.13
CA LEU A 207 -8.55 -5.96 8.60
C LEU A 207 -9.01 -7.03 7.61
N MET A 208 -8.08 -7.83 7.12
CA MET A 208 -8.36 -8.99 6.25
C MET A 208 -7.86 -10.27 6.91
N VAL A 209 -8.69 -11.31 6.94
CA VAL A 209 -8.38 -12.61 7.55
C VAL A 209 -8.31 -13.70 6.50
N ASP A 210 -9.37 -13.92 5.74
CA ASP A 210 -9.43 -14.97 4.70
C ASP A 210 -9.02 -14.47 3.31
N GLY A 211 -9.30 -13.21 2.98
CA GLY A 211 -9.00 -12.62 1.69
C GLY A 211 -9.96 -13.01 0.56
N THR A 212 -11.02 -13.77 0.84
CA THR A 212 -11.93 -14.37 -0.16
C THR A 212 -13.37 -13.88 -0.06
N GLY A 213 -13.65 -12.90 0.82
CA GLY A 213 -14.99 -12.33 1.00
C GLY A 213 -15.88 -13.08 1.98
N MET A 214 -15.44 -14.19 2.56
CA MET A 214 -16.30 -15.05 3.41
C MET A 214 -16.44 -14.52 4.83
N CYS A 215 -15.36 -14.03 5.47
CA CYS A 215 -15.40 -13.66 6.88
C CYS A 215 -16.03 -12.27 7.14
N GLY A 216 -16.15 -11.42 6.13
CA GLY A 216 -16.72 -10.08 6.25
C GLY A 216 -15.90 -9.10 7.10
N GLY A 217 -14.66 -9.44 7.47
CA GLY A 217 -13.76 -8.60 8.27
C GLY A 217 -13.41 -7.29 7.57
N CYS A 218 -13.20 -7.35 6.26
CA CYS A 218 -12.74 -6.24 5.42
C CYS A 218 -13.87 -5.36 4.84
N ARG A 219 -15.06 -5.33 5.49
CA ARG A 219 -16.17 -4.50 5.03
C ARG A 219 -15.82 -3.02 5.05
N VAL A 220 -16.19 -2.34 3.97
CA VAL A 220 -16.12 -0.89 3.80
C VAL A 220 -17.42 -0.42 3.17
N THR A 221 -17.83 0.83 3.40
CA THR A 221 -18.98 1.43 2.74
C THR A 221 -18.51 2.33 1.61
N VAL A 222 -18.97 2.04 0.39
CA VAL A 222 -18.66 2.79 -0.83
C VAL A 222 -19.96 3.09 -1.55
N ASN A 223 -20.24 4.36 -1.82
CA ASN A 223 -21.50 4.81 -2.42
C ASN A 223 -22.75 4.33 -1.66
N GLY A 224 -22.68 4.27 -0.33
CA GLY A 224 -23.78 3.79 0.52
C GLY A 224 -23.98 2.27 0.52
N GLU A 225 -23.18 1.51 -0.23
CA GLU A 225 -23.22 0.04 -0.29
C GLU A 225 -22.07 -0.59 0.48
N VAL A 226 -22.35 -1.73 1.11
CA VAL A 226 -21.30 -2.54 1.75
C VAL A 226 -20.50 -3.29 0.68
N LYS A 227 -19.19 -3.09 0.67
CA LYS A 227 -18.21 -3.80 -0.17
C LYS A 227 -17.23 -4.57 0.71
N PHE A 228 -16.59 -5.57 0.13
CA PHE A 228 -15.50 -6.32 0.79
C PHE A 228 -14.18 -5.97 0.12
N ALA A 229 -13.30 -5.26 0.80
CA ALA A 229 -12.05 -4.78 0.20
C ALA A 229 -11.17 -5.91 -0.36
N CYS A 230 -11.30 -7.12 0.14
CA CYS A 230 -10.53 -8.27 -0.35
C CYS A 230 -11.03 -8.86 -1.69
N VAL A 231 -12.26 -8.57 -2.11
CA VAL A 231 -12.83 -9.09 -3.38
C VAL A 231 -13.35 -8.00 -4.29
N ASP A 232 -13.92 -6.89 -3.75
CA ASP A 232 -14.42 -5.75 -4.52
C ASP A 232 -13.37 -4.65 -4.71
N GLY A 233 -12.27 -4.71 -3.94
CA GLY A 233 -11.15 -3.75 -3.91
C GLY A 233 -9.80 -4.44 -4.07
N PRO A 234 -8.75 -3.92 -3.48
CA PRO A 234 -8.70 -2.88 -2.42
C PRO A 234 -8.86 -1.44 -2.91
N LEU A 235 -8.79 -1.20 -4.22
CA LEU A 235 -8.88 0.12 -4.82
C LEU A 235 -10.35 0.52 -5.05
N PHE A 236 -10.73 1.68 -4.53
CA PHE A 236 -12.09 2.23 -4.61
C PHE A 236 -12.08 3.70 -5.02
N ASP A 237 -13.17 4.16 -5.60
CA ASP A 237 -13.40 5.59 -5.86
C ASP A 237 -13.40 6.37 -4.52
N ALA A 238 -12.38 7.20 -4.34
CA ALA A 238 -12.16 7.95 -3.12
C ALA A 238 -13.34 8.88 -2.77
N HIS A 239 -14.04 9.40 -3.79
CA HIS A 239 -15.15 10.30 -3.58
C HIS A 239 -16.41 9.61 -3.05
N GLN A 240 -16.45 8.29 -3.10
CA GLN A 240 -17.58 7.46 -2.68
C GLN A 240 -17.34 6.69 -1.38
N VAL A 241 -16.09 6.70 -0.86
CA VAL A 241 -15.72 6.00 0.38
C VAL A 241 -16.28 6.72 1.60
N ASP A 242 -16.91 5.98 2.52
CA ASP A 242 -17.17 6.44 3.90
C ASP A 242 -15.90 6.32 4.75
N PHE A 243 -15.08 7.37 4.71
CA PHE A 243 -13.84 7.41 5.49
C PHE A 243 -14.07 7.44 7.01
N GLU A 244 -15.20 7.94 7.49
CA GLU A 244 -15.50 7.96 8.93
C GLU A 244 -15.73 6.55 9.46
N GLU A 245 -16.51 5.76 8.73
CA GLU A 245 -16.70 4.36 9.06
C GLU A 245 -15.39 3.58 8.92
N ALA A 246 -14.63 3.76 7.83
CA ALA A 246 -13.37 3.08 7.60
C ALA A 246 -12.36 3.34 8.74
N VAL A 247 -12.17 4.59 9.17
CA VAL A 247 -11.30 4.95 10.31
C VAL A 247 -11.79 4.31 11.61
N ARG A 248 -13.11 4.31 11.87
CA ARG A 248 -13.68 3.70 13.08
C ARG A 248 -13.43 2.20 13.10
N ARG A 249 -13.60 1.52 11.97
CA ARG A 249 -13.39 0.07 11.85
C ARG A 249 -11.92 -0.32 12.02
N ASN A 250 -10.98 0.43 11.45
CA ASN A 250 -9.55 0.16 11.60
C ASN A 250 -9.07 0.29 13.07
N LYS A 251 -9.80 1.01 13.91
CA LYS A 251 -9.49 1.12 15.34
C LYS A 251 -10.07 0.00 16.21
N MET A 252 -10.90 -0.89 15.66
CA MET A 252 -11.69 -1.85 16.42
C MET A 252 -10.83 -2.83 17.23
N TYR A 253 -9.66 -3.24 16.73
CA TYR A 253 -8.80 -4.26 17.35
C TYR A 253 -7.48 -3.71 17.91
N VAL A 254 -7.29 -2.40 17.98
CA VAL A 254 -6.02 -1.77 18.44
C VAL A 254 -5.61 -2.25 19.84
N LYS A 255 -6.58 -2.45 20.76
CA LYS A 255 -6.28 -2.96 22.12
C LYS A 255 -5.76 -4.40 22.09
N GLN A 256 -6.34 -5.26 21.26
CA GLN A 256 -5.95 -6.66 21.08
C GLN A 256 -4.56 -6.76 20.42
N GLU A 257 -4.30 -5.94 19.43
CA GLU A 257 -3.00 -5.83 18.74
C GLU A 257 -1.90 -5.38 19.71
N GLN A 258 -2.16 -4.36 20.53
CA GLN A 258 -1.23 -3.91 21.56
C GLN A 258 -0.94 -4.99 22.60
N ALA A 259 -1.96 -5.75 23.03
CA ALA A 259 -1.80 -6.87 23.96
C ALA A 259 -0.99 -8.03 23.31
N SER A 260 -1.18 -8.29 22.02
CA SER A 260 -0.40 -9.28 21.28
C SER A 260 1.08 -8.89 21.19
N LYS A 261 1.36 -7.64 20.81
CA LYS A 261 2.74 -7.09 20.78
C LYS A 261 3.47 -7.26 22.11
N LYS A 262 2.84 -6.84 23.22
CA LYS A 262 3.43 -6.98 24.57
C LYS A 262 3.75 -8.43 24.92
N ARG A 263 2.87 -9.38 24.59
CA ARG A 263 3.09 -10.81 24.85
C ARG A 263 4.28 -11.35 24.05
N THR A 264 4.46 -10.91 22.81
CA THR A 264 5.58 -11.33 21.96
C THR A 264 6.90 -10.76 22.45
N GLU A 265 6.93 -9.49 22.84
CA GLU A 265 8.11 -8.84 23.43
C GLU A 265 8.55 -9.51 24.74
N CYS A 266 7.62 -9.87 25.63
CA CYS A 266 7.93 -10.61 26.84
C CYS A 266 8.52 -12.01 26.55
N ARG A 267 8.03 -12.70 25.51
CA ARG A 267 8.55 -14.03 25.13
C ARG A 267 9.95 -13.97 24.50
N SER A 268 10.25 -12.98 23.68
CA SER A 268 11.58 -12.79 23.10
C SER A 268 12.62 -12.45 24.15
N LEU A 269 12.27 -11.61 25.14
CA LEU A 269 13.15 -11.30 26.28
C LEU A 269 13.43 -12.54 27.15
N ALA A 270 12.44 -13.40 27.35
CA ALA A 270 12.61 -14.64 28.12
C ALA A 270 13.45 -15.69 27.36
N ALA A 271 13.35 -15.73 26.02
CA ALA A 271 14.13 -16.65 25.20
C ALA A 271 15.60 -16.23 25.01
N GLY A 272 15.93 -14.95 25.16
CA GLY A 272 17.30 -14.43 25.10
C GLY A 272 18.08 -14.47 26.41
N GLN A 273 17.51 -15.05 27.48
CA GLN A 273 18.15 -15.21 28.80
C GLN A 273 18.57 -16.66 29.10
N ASN A 274 18.52 -17.58 28.15
CA ASN A 274 18.99 -18.98 28.29
C ASN A 274 20.23 -19.25 27.45
#